data_e9297c8839df7cf408c803d950ba0aaf
#
_entry.id   e9297c8839df7cf408c803d950ba0aaf
#
_cell.length_a   1.000
_cell.length_b   1.000
_cell.length_c   1.000
_cell.angle_alpha   90.00
_cell.angle_beta   90.00
_cell.angle_gamma   90.00
#
_symmetry.space_group_name_H-M   'P 1'
#
loop_
_entity.id
_entity.type
_entity.pdbx_description
1 polymer ?
#
loop_
_entity_poly.entity_id
_entity_poly.type
_entity_poly.pdbx_seq_one_letter_code
_entity_poly.pdbx_strand_id
1 'polypeptide(L)'
;MHGIDGVSLRQIAAAAGTANNSAVNYHFGSKEGLIAAIFQYRLPQLTSERKMLAARSDPDDLRSRFEAYYLPVLNIAEATDNYYVSFVEQLQRRWASTGASATLPDLPSEGQHSIEDFRNDLERLLPHLDAPLRRIRIATAMSTSLYAAADRERAVAGDVERPPFELFVSALLDGIVGFLEAPVSDATAKWLGRAGDVATHRHHVL
;
A
#
# COMPACT_ATOMS: atom_id res chain seq x y z
N MET A 1 18.62 -7.87 -9.89
CA MET A 1 17.73 -6.71 -10.09
C MET A 1 18.26 -5.56 -9.25
N HIS A 2 18.46 -4.37 -9.83
CA HIS A 2 19.12 -3.25 -9.13
C HIS A 2 18.14 -2.35 -8.36
N GLY A 3 16.88 -2.71 -8.25
CA GLY A 3 15.85 -1.90 -7.59
C GLY A 3 15.70 -0.48 -8.17
N ILE A 4 14.83 0.32 -7.58
CA ILE A 4 14.61 1.71 -8.04
C ILE A 4 15.89 2.55 -7.95
N ASP A 5 16.73 2.37 -6.93
CA ASP A 5 17.95 3.14 -6.74
C ASP A 5 19.05 2.81 -7.75
N GLY A 6 19.13 1.56 -8.17
CA GLY A 6 20.15 1.07 -9.10
C GLY A 6 19.93 1.42 -10.57
N VAL A 7 18.76 1.97 -10.94
CA VAL A 7 18.42 2.31 -12.33
C VAL A 7 18.56 3.83 -12.55
N SER A 8 19.37 4.22 -13.55
CA SER A 8 19.52 5.62 -13.93
C SER A 8 18.41 6.09 -14.88
N LEU A 9 18.13 7.39 -14.93
CA LEU A 9 17.19 7.98 -15.91
C LEU A 9 17.57 7.65 -17.36
N ARG A 10 18.86 7.52 -17.65
CA ARG A 10 19.35 7.10 -18.98
C ARG A 10 18.93 5.65 -19.32
N GLN A 11 19.01 4.75 -18.35
CA GLN A 11 18.57 3.35 -18.54
C GLN A 11 17.06 3.27 -18.71
N ILE A 12 16.30 4.10 -17.97
CA ILE A 12 14.85 4.21 -18.12
C ILE A 12 14.49 4.72 -19.53
N ALA A 13 15.16 5.79 -20.00
CA ALA A 13 14.96 6.31 -21.35
C ALA A 13 15.23 5.25 -22.43
N ALA A 14 16.34 4.53 -22.31
CA ALA A 14 16.69 3.46 -23.24
C ALA A 14 15.65 2.33 -23.25
N ALA A 15 15.17 1.90 -22.06
CA ALA A 15 14.12 0.89 -21.93
C ALA A 15 12.77 1.34 -22.51
N ALA A 16 12.46 2.65 -22.43
CA ALA A 16 11.28 3.25 -23.04
C ALA A 16 11.40 3.46 -24.56
N GLY A 17 12.48 3.01 -25.19
CA GLY A 17 12.69 3.10 -26.65
C GLY A 17 12.92 4.53 -27.15
N THR A 18 13.22 5.50 -26.26
CA THR A 18 13.52 6.87 -26.69
C THR A 18 14.98 7.01 -27.06
N ALA A 19 15.24 7.47 -28.30
CA ALA A 19 16.60 7.78 -28.75
C ALA A 19 17.20 9.00 -28.04
N ASN A 20 16.36 9.83 -27.44
CA ASN A 20 16.80 11.05 -26.74
C ASN A 20 16.94 10.82 -25.24
N ASN A 21 18.14 10.44 -24.82
CA ASN A 21 18.48 10.27 -23.40
C ASN A 21 18.27 11.53 -22.54
N SER A 22 18.22 12.72 -23.16
CA SER A 22 17.97 13.99 -22.48
C SER A 22 16.48 14.27 -22.27
N ALA A 23 15.57 13.59 -23.01
CA ALA A 23 14.15 13.84 -22.93
C ALA A 23 13.59 13.56 -21.54
N VAL A 24 14.00 12.44 -20.89
CA VAL A 24 13.55 12.10 -19.53
C VAL A 24 14.01 13.15 -18.52
N ASN A 25 15.27 13.59 -18.62
CA ASN A 25 15.78 14.68 -17.78
C ASN A 25 15.08 16.01 -18.06
N TYR A 26 14.79 16.32 -19.31
CA TYR A 26 14.10 17.55 -19.69
C TYR A 26 12.66 17.60 -19.16
N HIS A 27 11.91 16.47 -19.25
CA HIS A 27 10.51 16.43 -18.83
C HIS A 27 10.33 16.25 -17.33
N PHE A 28 11.18 15.48 -16.67
CA PHE A 28 10.98 15.08 -15.27
C PHE A 28 12.04 15.67 -14.31
N GLY A 29 13.11 16.25 -14.82
CA GLY A 29 14.18 16.86 -14.05
C GLY A 29 15.03 15.87 -13.25
N SER A 30 14.40 14.99 -12.48
CA SER A 30 15.05 14.02 -11.59
C SER A 30 14.29 12.70 -11.56
N LYS A 31 14.85 11.69 -10.87
CA LYS A 31 14.16 10.42 -10.63
C LYS A 31 12.94 10.62 -9.73
N GLU A 32 13.06 11.49 -8.75
CA GLU A 32 11.96 11.88 -7.86
C GLU A 32 10.83 12.57 -8.66
N GLY A 33 11.17 13.45 -9.59
CA GLY A 33 10.21 14.07 -10.50
C GLY A 33 9.49 13.06 -11.40
N LEU A 34 10.19 12.03 -11.89
CA LEU A 34 9.57 10.92 -12.62
C LEU A 34 8.63 10.10 -11.72
N ILE A 35 9.04 9.80 -10.49
CA ILE A 35 8.20 9.10 -9.50
C ILE A 35 6.92 9.91 -9.24
N ALA A 36 7.05 11.22 -9.00
CA ALA A 36 5.90 12.10 -8.79
C ALA A 36 4.96 12.10 -10.00
N ALA A 37 5.49 12.15 -11.24
CA ALA A 37 4.70 12.11 -12.46
C ALA A 37 3.94 10.78 -12.64
N ILE A 38 4.53 9.64 -12.25
CA ILE A 38 3.85 8.33 -12.25
C ILE A 38 2.63 8.37 -11.32
N PHE A 39 2.79 8.91 -10.11
CA PHE A 39 1.67 9.05 -9.17
C PHE A 39 0.62 10.03 -9.67
N GLN A 40 1.00 11.20 -10.19
CA GLN A 40 0.08 12.16 -10.78
C GLN A 40 -0.76 11.57 -11.91
N TYR A 41 -0.19 10.65 -12.68
CA TYR A 41 -0.90 9.97 -13.76
C TYR A 41 -1.88 8.89 -13.25
N ARG A 42 -1.48 8.09 -12.23
CA ARG A 42 -2.25 6.91 -11.81
C ARG A 42 -3.25 7.19 -10.69
N LEU A 43 -2.91 8.06 -9.75
CA LEU A 43 -3.73 8.26 -8.55
C LEU A 43 -5.13 8.83 -8.80
N PRO A 44 -5.37 9.76 -9.75
CA PRO A 44 -6.72 10.29 -9.97
C PRO A 44 -7.74 9.21 -10.32
N GLN A 45 -7.38 8.29 -11.22
CA GLN A 45 -8.25 7.17 -11.58
C GLN A 45 -8.46 6.25 -10.37
N LEU A 46 -7.38 5.86 -9.69
CA LEU A 46 -7.42 4.95 -8.55
C LEU A 46 -8.29 5.50 -7.41
N THR A 47 -8.12 6.79 -7.07
CA THR A 47 -8.92 7.45 -6.02
C THR A 47 -10.38 7.59 -6.41
N SER A 48 -10.67 7.86 -7.69
CA SER A 48 -12.04 7.91 -8.20
C SER A 48 -12.75 6.55 -8.08
N GLU A 49 -12.09 5.46 -8.48
CA GLU A 49 -12.64 4.10 -8.36
C GLU A 49 -12.87 3.71 -6.90
N ARG A 50 -11.92 4.02 -6.00
CA ARG A 50 -12.06 3.82 -4.56
C ARG A 50 -13.26 4.55 -3.98
N LYS A 51 -13.47 5.82 -4.34
CA LYS A 51 -14.62 6.61 -3.90
C LYS A 51 -15.94 6.01 -4.39
N MET A 52 -16.00 5.55 -5.65
CA MET A 52 -17.21 4.91 -6.18
C MET A 52 -17.54 3.59 -5.46
N LEU A 53 -16.54 2.76 -5.21
CA LEU A 53 -16.72 1.50 -4.49
C LEU A 53 -17.08 1.75 -3.03
N ALA A 54 -16.41 2.67 -2.36
CA ALA A 54 -16.69 3.05 -0.98
C ALA A 54 -18.11 3.59 -0.79
N ALA A 55 -18.64 4.35 -1.76
CA ALA A 55 -20.00 4.86 -1.72
C ALA A 55 -21.08 3.77 -1.85
N ARG A 56 -20.70 2.59 -2.36
CA ARG A 56 -21.60 1.43 -2.54
C ARG A 56 -21.40 0.34 -1.48
N SER A 57 -20.30 0.43 -0.71
CA SER A 57 -19.98 -0.52 0.34
C SER A 57 -20.69 -0.17 1.64
N ASP A 58 -20.95 -1.18 2.49
CA ASP A 58 -21.37 -0.94 3.86
C ASP A 58 -20.22 -0.27 4.63
N PRO A 59 -20.43 0.93 5.20
CA PRO A 59 -19.38 1.64 5.93
C PRO A 59 -19.00 0.94 7.25
N ASP A 60 -19.84 0.05 7.76
CA ASP A 60 -19.63 -0.66 9.03
C ASP A 60 -19.16 -2.10 8.84
N ASP A 61 -19.03 -2.55 7.59
CA ASP A 61 -18.44 -3.85 7.26
C ASP A 61 -16.97 -3.74 6.86
N LEU A 62 -16.09 -4.34 7.68
CA LEU A 62 -14.64 -4.31 7.49
C LEU A 62 -14.21 -4.89 6.15
N ARG A 63 -14.84 -6.01 5.72
CA ARG A 63 -14.55 -6.66 4.45
C ARG A 63 -14.87 -5.75 3.26
N SER A 64 -16.08 -5.18 3.23
CA SER A 64 -16.52 -4.27 2.17
C SER A 64 -15.64 -3.04 2.06
N ARG A 65 -15.23 -2.46 3.19
CA ARG A 65 -14.34 -1.29 3.23
C ARG A 65 -12.95 -1.64 2.72
N PHE A 66 -12.42 -2.79 3.11
CA PHE A 66 -11.10 -3.24 2.66
C PHE A 66 -11.12 -3.56 1.16
N GLU A 67 -12.15 -4.23 0.68
CA GLU A 67 -12.37 -4.53 -0.73
C GLU A 67 -12.46 -3.25 -1.56
N ALA A 68 -13.28 -2.28 -1.16
CA ALA A 68 -13.43 -1.00 -1.87
C ALA A 68 -12.11 -0.26 -2.05
N TYR A 69 -11.17 -0.39 -1.11
CA TYR A 69 -9.87 0.25 -1.20
C TYR A 69 -8.87 -0.54 -2.06
N TYR A 70 -8.83 -1.87 -1.94
CA TYR A 70 -7.81 -2.69 -2.59
C TYR A 70 -8.23 -3.24 -3.96
N LEU A 71 -9.53 -3.45 -4.23
CA LEU A 71 -9.97 -4.00 -5.52
C LEU A 71 -9.45 -3.20 -6.74
N PRO A 72 -9.44 -1.86 -6.74
CA PRO A 72 -8.83 -1.10 -7.84
C PRO A 72 -7.33 -1.40 -8.04
N VAL A 73 -6.58 -1.60 -6.96
CA VAL A 73 -5.16 -1.98 -7.01
C VAL A 73 -4.98 -3.39 -7.58
N LEU A 74 -5.84 -4.32 -7.15
CA LEU A 74 -5.84 -5.71 -7.63
C LEU A 74 -6.21 -5.80 -9.12
N ASN A 75 -7.16 -4.97 -9.58
CA ASN A 75 -7.50 -4.85 -11.00
C ASN A 75 -6.31 -4.34 -11.83
N ILE A 76 -5.55 -3.38 -11.30
CA ILE A 76 -4.32 -2.91 -11.94
C ILE A 76 -3.28 -4.05 -12.02
N ALA A 77 -3.15 -4.85 -10.97
CA ALA A 77 -2.21 -5.97 -10.92
C ALA A 77 -2.56 -7.11 -11.90
N GLU A 78 -3.83 -7.24 -12.31
CA GLU A 78 -4.29 -8.23 -13.28
C GLU A 78 -4.11 -7.76 -14.74
N ALA A 79 -3.82 -6.48 -14.97
CA ALA A 79 -3.61 -5.94 -16.31
C ALA A 79 -2.24 -6.36 -16.87
N THR A 80 -2.23 -6.78 -18.15
CA THR A 80 -1.00 -7.09 -18.87
C THR A 80 -0.16 -5.84 -19.10
N ASP A 81 1.16 -6.02 -19.24
CA ASP A 81 2.13 -4.94 -19.52
C ASP A 81 2.11 -3.79 -18.49
N ASN A 82 1.75 -4.10 -17.25
CA ASN A 82 1.71 -3.15 -16.15
C ASN A 82 2.64 -3.60 -15.02
N TYR A 83 3.38 -2.63 -14.45
CA TYR A 83 4.32 -2.84 -13.33
C TYR A 83 4.13 -1.81 -12.23
N TYR A 84 2.96 -1.16 -12.18
CA TYR A 84 2.69 -0.06 -11.25
C TYR A 84 2.65 -0.54 -9.80
N VAL A 85 2.02 -1.69 -9.55
CA VAL A 85 1.88 -2.21 -8.18
C VAL A 85 3.24 -2.67 -7.64
N SER A 86 4.03 -3.37 -8.45
CA SER A 86 5.41 -3.76 -8.13
C SER A 86 6.32 -2.54 -7.92
N PHE A 87 6.12 -1.47 -8.68
CA PHE A 87 6.82 -0.22 -8.49
C PHE A 87 6.48 0.44 -7.14
N VAL A 88 5.20 0.53 -6.78
CA VAL A 88 4.75 1.08 -5.48
C VAL A 88 5.28 0.24 -4.32
N GLU A 89 5.26 -1.09 -4.45
CA GLU A 89 5.77 -2.01 -3.44
C GLU A 89 7.29 -1.80 -3.19
N GLN A 90 8.08 -1.66 -4.25
CA GLN A 90 9.51 -1.36 -4.13
C GLN A 90 9.78 -0.01 -3.48
N LEU A 91 8.99 1.02 -3.80
CA LEU A 91 9.09 2.33 -3.15
C LEU A 91 8.77 2.23 -1.65
N GLN A 92 7.71 1.51 -1.28
CA GLN A 92 7.36 1.33 0.12
C GLN A 92 8.49 0.65 0.92
N ARG A 93 9.12 -0.37 0.36
CA ARG A 93 10.30 -1.02 0.97
C ARG A 93 11.46 -0.06 1.17
N ARG A 94 11.74 0.76 0.16
CA ARG A 94 12.82 1.78 0.22
C ARG A 94 12.58 2.75 1.37
N TRP A 95 11.37 3.28 1.52
CA TRP A 95 11.06 4.21 2.61
C TRP A 95 11.10 3.56 3.99
N ALA A 96 10.60 2.33 4.11
CA ALA A 96 10.70 1.58 5.36
C ALA A 96 12.16 1.39 5.80
N SER A 97 13.10 1.18 4.86
CA SER A 97 14.53 1.01 5.14
C SER A 97 15.24 2.31 5.53
N THR A 98 14.74 3.47 5.10
CA THR A 98 15.36 4.78 5.40
C THR A 98 14.81 5.44 6.65
N GLY A 99 13.85 4.80 7.35
CA GLY A 99 13.20 5.40 8.52
C GLY A 99 12.34 6.62 8.18
N ALA A 100 12.22 6.96 6.89
CA ALA A 100 11.29 7.98 6.44
C ALA A 100 9.86 7.53 6.78
N SER A 101 9.09 8.44 7.37
CA SER A 101 7.67 8.22 7.65
C SER A 101 6.98 7.62 6.42
N ALA A 102 6.10 6.66 6.63
CA ALA A 102 5.34 5.95 5.58
C ALA A 102 4.44 6.85 4.70
N THR A 103 4.53 8.16 4.86
CA THR A 103 3.98 9.15 3.95
C THR A 103 4.93 9.28 2.77
N LEU A 104 4.46 8.88 1.61
CA LEU A 104 5.06 9.18 0.32
C LEU A 104 5.31 10.70 0.24
N PRO A 105 6.57 11.20 0.26
CA PRO A 105 6.82 12.64 0.41
C PRO A 105 6.21 13.48 -0.73
N ASP A 106 5.93 12.86 -1.88
CA ASP A 106 5.49 13.54 -3.10
C ASP A 106 4.18 12.97 -3.67
N LEU A 107 3.37 12.30 -2.83
CA LEU A 107 2.02 11.91 -3.27
C LEU A 107 1.17 13.17 -3.46
N PRO A 108 0.40 13.27 -4.57
CA PRO A 108 -0.67 14.24 -4.68
C PRO A 108 -1.60 14.18 -3.46
N SER A 109 -2.08 15.34 -3.02
CA SER A 109 -2.93 15.47 -1.81
C SER A 109 -4.11 14.50 -1.81
N GLU A 110 -4.74 14.27 -2.96
CA GLU A 110 -5.82 13.31 -3.12
C GLU A 110 -5.43 11.87 -2.76
N GLY A 111 -4.20 11.46 -3.12
CA GLY A 111 -3.67 10.15 -2.76
C GLY A 111 -3.40 10.02 -1.27
N GLN A 112 -2.86 11.08 -0.64
CA GLN A 112 -2.63 11.13 0.81
C GLN A 112 -3.96 11.02 1.56
N HIS A 113 -4.97 11.82 1.21
CA HIS A 113 -6.30 11.77 1.81
C HIS A 113 -6.95 10.40 1.64
N SER A 114 -6.84 9.78 0.46
CA SER A 114 -7.40 8.43 0.23
C SER A 114 -6.80 7.36 1.16
N ILE A 115 -5.50 7.46 1.47
CA ILE A 115 -4.83 6.56 2.41
C ILE A 115 -5.25 6.85 3.85
N GLU A 116 -5.33 8.12 4.21
CA GLU A 116 -5.75 8.57 5.55
C GLU A 116 -7.19 8.19 5.84
N ASP A 117 -8.12 8.44 4.91
CA ASP A 117 -9.53 8.08 5.03
C ASP A 117 -9.69 6.57 5.24
N PHE A 118 -8.99 5.76 4.44
CA PHE A 118 -9.01 4.31 4.59
C PHE A 118 -8.46 3.86 5.95
N ARG A 119 -7.35 4.45 6.41
CA ARG A 119 -6.78 4.15 7.72
C ARG A 119 -7.76 4.50 8.84
N ASN A 120 -8.38 5.67 8.77
CA ASN A 120 -9.38 6.12 9.74
C ASN A 120 -10.60 5.18 9.78
N ASP A 121 -11.06 4.71 8.63
CA ASP A 121 -12.12 3.69 8.56
C ASP A 121 -11.71 2.40 9.29
N LEU A 122 -10.51 1.89 9.03
CA LEU A 122 -10.01 0.69 9.71
C LEU A 122 -9.85 0.90 11.22
N GLU A 123 -9.38 2.07 11.65
CA GLU A 123 -9.28 2.41 13.07
C GLU A 123 -10.64 2.44 13.75
N ARG A 124 -11.66 2.95 13.07
CA ARG A 124 -13.05 3.01 13.53
C ARG A 124 -13.68 1.60 13.62
N LEU A 125 -13.38 0.73 12.65
CA LEU A 125 -13.94 -0.62 12.56
C LEU A 125 -13.27 -1.64 13.49
N LEU A 126 -12.14 -1.30 14.09
CA LEU A 126 -11.39 -2.15 15.02
C LEU A 126 -11.30 -1.56 16.44
N PRO A 127 -12.44 -1.11 17.04
CA PRO A 127 -12.43 -0.44 18.34
C PRO A 127 -12.05 -1.38 19.49
N HIS A 128 -12.19 -2.68 19.30
CA HIS A 128 -11.86 -3.72 20.28
C HIS A 128 -10.36 -3.95 20.46
N LEU A 129 -9.53 -3.39 19.58
CA LEU A 129 -8.09 -3.49 19.67
C LEU A 129 -7.47 -2.28 20.36
N ASP A 130 -6.53 -2.50 21.27
CA ASP A 130 -5.69 -1.43 21.80
C ASP A 130 -4.96 -0.67 20.69
N ALA A 131 -4.81 0.65 20.82
CA ALA A 131 -4.27 1.51 19.78
C ALA A 131 -2.88 1.07 19.23
N PRO A 132 -1.90 0.60 20.04
CA PRO A 132 -0.64 0.10 19.52
C PRO A 132 -0.83 -1.15 18.65
N LEU A 133 -1.64 -2.11 19.10
CA LEU A 133 -1.90 -3.35 18.36
C LEU A 133 -2.68 -3.08 17.08
N ARG A 134 -3.69 -2.22 17.15
CA ARG A 134 -4.49 -1.80 16.00
C ARG A 134 -3.61 -1.22 14.91
N ARG A 135 -2.70 -0.28 15.25
CA ARG A 135 -1.75 0.29 14.29
C ARG A 135 -0.84 -0.76 13.64
N ILE A 136 -0.32 -1.70 14.44
CA ILE A 136 0.51 -2.80 13.92
C ILE A 136 -0.29 -3.66 12.93
N ARG A 137 -1.50 -4.07 13.30
CA ARG A 137 -2.34 -4.92 12.43
C ARG A 137 -2.72 -4.20 11.13
N ILE A 138 -3.16 -2.95 11.21
CA ILE A 138 -3.50 -2.16 10.03
C ILE A 138 -2.29 -2.02 9.10
N ALA A 139 -1.13 -1.64 9.62
CA ALA A 139 0.09 -1.51 8.81
C ALA A 139 0.50 -2.84 8.17
N THR A 140 0.43 -3.94 8.92
CA THR A 140 0.74 -5.28 8.41
C THR A 140 -0.26 -5.70 7.32
N ALA A 141 -1.57 -5.51 7.53
CA ALA A 141 -2.61 -5.83 6.56
C ALA A 141 -2.41 -5.05 5.25
N MET A 142 -2.16 -3.75 5.34
CA MET A 142 -1.90 -2.90 4.17
C MET A 142 -0.65 -3.35 3.40
N SER A 143 0.45 -3.62 4.10
CA SER A 143 1.69 -4.07 3.47
C SER A 143 1.55 -5.45 2.83
N THR A 144 0.88 -6.39 3.51
CA THR A 144 0.63 -7.74 2.99
C THR A 144 -0.23 -7.70 1.73
N SER A 145 -1.28 -6.87 1.72
CA SER A 145 -2.17 -6.73 0.56
C SER A 145 -1.44 -6.13 -0.65
N LEU A 146 -0.59 -5.12 -0.43
CA LEU A 146 0.23 -4.55 -1.51
C LEU A 146 1.24 -5.57 -2.04
N TYR A 147 1.88 -6.34 -1.16
CA TYR A 147 2.80 -7.40 -1.55
C TYR A 147 2.11 -8.48 -2.37
N ALA A 148 0.94 -8.96 -1.93
CA ALA A 148 0.16 -9.97 -2.65
C ALA A 148 -0.29 -9.47 -4.04
N ALA A 149 -0.70 -8.20 -4.14
CA ALA A 149 -1.03 -7.57 -5.42
C ALA A 149 0.19 -7.45 -6.35
N ALA A 150 1.36 -7.07 -5.83
CA ALA A 150 2.59 -6.98 -6.60
C ALA A 150 3.08 -8.37 -7.05
N ASP A 151 2.90 -9.40 -6.23
CA ASP A 151 3.21 -10.78 -6.60
C ASP A 151 2.30 -11.28 -7.72
N ARG A 152 1.00 -10.97 -7.63
CA ARG A 152 0.02 -11.24 -8.70
C ARG A 152 0.41 -10.57 -10.01
N GLU A 153 0.76 -9.28 -9.99
CA GLU A 153 1.23 -8.52 -11.16
C GLU A 153 2.45 -9.19 -11.81
N ARG A 154 3.43 -9.63 -11.01
CA ARG A 154 4.60 -10.36 -11.52
C ARG A 154 4.24 -11.69 -12.14
N ALA A 155 3.29 -12.42 -11.56
CA ALA A 155 2.81 -13.68 -12.11
C ALA A 155 2.07 -13.48 -13.44
N VAL A 156 1.27 -12.40 -13.58
CA VAL A 156 0.62 -12.00 -14.83
C VAL A 156 1.66 -11.67 -15.91
N ALA A 157 2.64 -10.82 -15.56
CA ALA A 157 3.69 -10.41 -16.49
C ALA A 157 4.62 -11.57 -16.93
N GLY A 158 4.80 -12.57 -16.08
CA GLY A 158 5.60 -13.77 -16.35
C GLY A 158 4.82 -14.94 -16.97
N ASP A 159 3.53 -14.76 -17.24
CA ASP A 159 2.61 -15.84 -17.69
C ASP A 159 2.69 -17.10 -16.81
N VAL A 160 2.85 -16.90 -15.50
CA VAL A 160 2.92 -17.97 -14.51
C VAL A 160 1.51 -18.49 -14.20
N GLU A 161 1.37 -19.82 -14.06
CA GLU A 161 0.11 -20.44 -13.61
C GLU A 161 -0.34 -19.83 -12.27
N ARG A 162 -1.60 -19.46 -12.19
CA ARG A 162 -2.17 -18.76 -11.04
C ARG A 162 -3.66 -19.06 -10.87
N PRO A 163 -4.20 -18.93 -9.65
CA PRO A 163 -5.63 -19.13 -9.42
C PRO A 163 -6.44 -18.07 -10.17
N PRO A 164 -7.74 -18.35 -10.48
CA PRO A 164 -8.67 -17.35 -11.01
C PRO A 164 -8.66 -16.08 -10.15
N PHE A 165 -8.85 -14.92 -10.80
CA PHE A 165 -8.75 -13.61 -10.15
C PHE A 165 -9.74 -13.47 -8.98
N GLU A 166 -10.99 -13.89 -9.19
CA GLU A 166 -12.04 -13.79 -8.18
C GLU A 166 -11.72 -14.65 -6.94
N LEU A 167 -11.15 -15.84 -7.15
CA LEU A 167 -10.71 -16.70 -6.05
C LEU A 167 -9.55 -16.05 -5.29
N PHE A 168 -8.58 -15.49 -5.99
CA PHE A 168 -7.45 -14.80 -5.39
C PHE A 168 -7.92 -13.60 -4.54
N VAL A 169 -8.80 -12.74 -5.09
CA VAL A 169 -9.35 -11.58 -4.38
C VAL A 169 -10.10 -12.03 -3.13
N SER A 170 -11.02 -13.01 -3.27
CA SER A 170 -11.81 -13.49 -2.14
C SER A 170 -10.94 -14.08 -1.03
N ALA A 171 -9.99 -14.95 -1.39
CA ALA A 171 -9.08 -15.57 -0.41
C ALA A 171 -8.17 -14.57 0.28
N LEU A 172 -7.68 -13.56 -0.45
CA LEU A 172 -6.89 -12.47 0.13
C LEU A 172 -7.70 -11.68 1.15
N LEU A 173 -8.92 -11.29 0.80
CA LEU A 173 -9.82 -10.55 1.70
C LEU A 173 -10.17 -11.37 2.95
N ASP A 174 -10.50 -12.66 2.80
CA ASP A 174 -10.77 -13.56 3.94
C ASP A 174 -9.57 -13.62 4.89
N GLY A 175 -8.36 -13.79 4.35
CA GLY A 175 -7.13 -13.84 5.13
C GLY A 175 -6.84 -12.54 5.87
N ILE A 176 -7.00 -11.40 5.20
CA ILE A 176 -6.71 -10.07 5.78
C ILE A 176 -7.75 -9.71 6.85
N VAL A 177 -9.03 -9.92 6.59
CA VAL A 177 -10.10 -9.66 7.58
C VAL A 177 -9.91 -10.56 8.79
N GLY A 178 -9.69 -11.87 8.58
CA GLY A 178 -9.41 -12.79 9.66
C GLY A 178 -8.17 -12.40 10.49
N PHE A 179 -7.13 -11.87 9.87
CA PHE A 179 -5.96 -11.33 10.58
C PHE A 179 -6.29 -10.07 11.40
N LEU A 180 -7.06 -9.14 10.83
CA LEU A 180 -7.44 -7.90 11.51
C LEU A 180 -8.33 -8.19 12.73
N GLU A 181 -9.27 -9.12 12.62
CA GLU A 181 -10.22 -9.51 13.66
C GLU A 181 -9.70 -10.60 14.61
N ALA A 182 -8.54 -11.18 14.35
CA ALA A 182 -8.00 -12.27 15.16
C ALA A 182 -8.00 -11.92 16.65
N PRO A 183 -8.37 -12.85 17.54
CA PRO A 183 -8.33 -12.60 18.98
C PRO A 183 -6.91 -12.28 19.46
N VAL A 184 -6.82 -11.50 20.53
CA VAL A 184 -5.53 -11.14 21.14
C VAL A 184 -5.07 -12.30 22.02
N SER A 185 -3.89 -12.86 21.74
CA SER A 185 -3.32 -13.91 22.58
C SER A 185 -2.83 -13.37 23.93
N ASP A 186 -2.76 -14.24 24.96
CA ASP A 186 -2.24 -13.86 26.27
C ASP A 186 -0.81 -13.30 26.20
N ALA A 187 0.00 -13.83 25.28
CA ALA A 187 1.37 -13.35 25.06
C ALA A 187 1.37 -11.90 24.57
N THR A 188 0.49 -11.56 23.60
CA THR A 188 0.35 -10.19 23.09
C THR A 188 -0.23 -9.26 24.15
N ALA A 189 -1.27 -9.68 24.87
CA ALA A 189 -1.89 -8.90 25.96
C ALA A 189 -0.87 -8.54 27.05
N LYS A 190 -0.01 -9.47 27.44
CA LYS A 190 1.08 -9.23 28.40
C LYS A 190 2.05 -8.13 27.95
N TRP A 191 2.36 -8.05 26.65
CA TRP A 191 3.26 -7.01 26.12
C TRP A 191 2.55 -5.65 25.97
N LEU A 192 1.27 -5.62 25.68
CA LEU A 192 0.47 -4.39 25.67
C LEU A 192 0.41 -3.74 27.05
N GLY A 193 0.18 -4.52 28.12
CA GLY A 193 0.23 -4.00 29.49
C GLY A 193 1.57 -3.36 29.83
N ARG A 194 2.68 -3.99 29.48
CA ARG A 194 4.03 -3.44 29.71
C ARG A 194 4.32 -2.18 28.92
N ALA A 195 3.81 -2.07 27.69
CA ALA A 195 3.97 -0.88 26.87
C ALA A 195 3.21 0.33 27.44
N GLY A 196 2.05 0.11 28.06
CA GLY A 196 1.28 1.12 28.79
C GLY A 196 2.05 1.66 30.01
N ASP A 197 2.67 0.79 30.79
CA ASP A 197 3.45 1.17 31.98
C ASP A 197 4.66 2.03 31.64
N VAL A 198 5.36 1.72 30.55
CA VAL A 198 6.52 2.52 30.08
C VAL A 198 6.11 3.92 29.59
N ALA A 199 4.96 4.03 28.94
CA ALA A 199 4.44 5.33 28.48
C ALA A 199 4.03 6.24 29.66
N THR A 200 3.42 5.66 30.69
CA THR A 200 3.00 6.37 31.90
C THR A 200 4.19 6.87 32.72
N HIS A 201 5.28 6.09 32.80
CA HIS A 201 6.50 6.52 33.52
C HIS A 201 7.26 7.67 32.84
N ARG A 202 7.16 7.80 31.50
CA ARG A 202 7.80 8.94 30.78
C ARG A 202 7.07 10.28 30.98
N HIS A 203 5.81 10.27 31.39
CA HIS A 203 5.04 11.49 31.67
C HIS A 203 5.15 11.96 33.12
N HIS A 204 5.75 11.19 34.01
CA HIS A 204 5.94 11.56 35.44
C HIS A 204 7.36 12.03 35.77
N VAL A 205 8.25 12.21 34.78
CA VAL A 205 9.64 12.64 34.96
C VAL A 205 9.90 13.90 34.10
N LEU A 206 8.99 14.88 34.18
CA LEU A 206 9.23 16.27 33.73
C LEU A 206 8.64 17.22 34.76
#